data_c8342fa415f5c1adbfeade0fff364913
#
_entry.id   c8342fa415f5c1adbfeade0fff364913
#
_cell.length_a   1.000
_cell.length_b   1.000
_cell.length_c   1.000
_cell.angle_alpha   90.00
_cell.angle_beta   90.00
_cell.angle_gamma   90.00
#
_symmetry.space_group_name_H-M   'P 1'
#
loop_
_entity.id
_entity.type
_entity.pdbx_description
1 polymer ?
#
loop_
_entity_poly.entity_id
_entity_poly.type
_entity_poly.pdbx_seq_one_letter_code
_entity_poly.pdbx_strand_id
1 'polypeptide(L)'
;MTFSDAELRRTADLLNMVFGHELPLTKESLRWYYERNPVGTAAVGNVEDDGRRLGNYALIPQKFISPRGEELILGVGVDLAVSPDARGGGVFRRTVEDSYARAIELGHDGILGVANANSAPRMVSTLGWRALEPLPVTLCPPLGTGGGFTVSEATPDFLMGDVFGEFVGTSFMDPLTAGFAPHWTPELLRWRLARPGFRYWVHVSTELVVISTRTQVSGVPFGVVLKTLARRRPSSPVSGGQVAATVARTHRTPMVIHWGRTPWARYRGIPLPQSRMPSPLSLVLHRHHDDFNEQDFELSAFEFLDFDAY
;
A
#
# COMPACT_ATOMS: atom_id res chain seq x y z
N MET A 1 -12.49 10.98 13.60
CA MET A 1 -13.46 11.56 12.63
C MET A 1 -14.31 10.42 12.11
N THR A 2 -15.62 10.60 11.97
CA THR A 2 -16.53 9.52 11.49
C THR A 2 -17.25 10.05 10.26
N PHE A 3 -17.25 9.26 9.18
CA PHE A 3 -17.93 9.63 7.94
C PHE A 3 -19.38 9.12 7.96
N SER A 4 -20.32 9.96 7.57
CA SER A 4 -21.71 9.54 7.41
C SER A 4 -21.88 8.58 6.22
N ASP A 5 -22.92 7.75 6.25
CA ASP A 5 -23.24 6.86 5.13
C ASP A 5 -23.43 7.63 3.81
N ALA A 6 -23.98 8.84 3.89
CA ALA A 6 -24.19 9.68 2.71
C ALA A 6 -22.88 10.18 2.10
N GLU A 7 -21.92 10.60 2.92
CA GLU A 7 -20.59 11.01 2.46
C GLU A 7 -19.85 9.86 1.78
N LEU A 8 -19.82 8.67 2.43
CA LEU A 8 -19.17 7.50 1.85
C LEU A 8 -19.82 7.05 0.53
N ARG A 9 -21.17 7.13 0.41
CA ARG A 9 -21.83 6.84 -0.87
C ARG A 9 -21.43 7.82 -1.96
N ARG A 10 -21.49 9.13 -1.71
CA ARG A 10 -21.06 10.15 -2.69
C ARG A 10 -19.62 9.97 -3.12
N THR A 11 -18.74 9.59 -2.18
CA THR A 11 -17.36 9.26 -2.51
C THR A 11 -17.28 8.02 -3.38
N ALA A 12 -17.96 6.93 -3.03
CA ALA A 12 -17.97 5.70 -3.82
C ALA A 12 -18.49 5.96 -5.26
N ASP A 13 -19.56 6.74 -5.40
CA ASP A 13 -20.14 7.10 -6.70
C ASP A 13 -19.13 7.85 -7.58
N LEU A 14 -18.43 8.85 -7.01
CA LEU A 14 -17.37 9.57 -7.71
C LEU A 14 -16.22 8.64 -8.15
N LEU A 15 -15.71 7.81 -7.23
CA LEU A 15 -14.57 6.94 -7.49
C LEU A 15 -14.91 5.88 -8.55
N ASN A 16 -16.11 5.27 -8.47
CA ASN A 16 -16.58 4.30 -9.44
C ASN A 16 -16.75 4.92 -10.83
N MET A 17 -17.27 6.15 -10.89
CA MET A 17 -17.42 6.89 -12.15
C MET A 17 -16.05 7.22 -12.78
N VAL A 18 -15.05 7.60 -11.96
CA VAL A 18 -13.75 8.06 -12.47
C VAL A 18 -12.82 6.90 -12.83
N PHE A 19 -12.81 5.84 -12.03
CA PHE A 19 -11.84 4.75 -12.17
C PHE A 19 -12.41 3.52 -12.89
N GLY A 20 -13.72 3.32 -12.91
CA GLY A 20 -14.34 2.18 -13.59
C GLY A 20 -13.87 0.83 -13.06
N HIS A 21 -13.78 0.68 -11.74
CA HIS A 21 -13.32 -0.55 -11.09
C HIS A 21 -14.17 -1.76 -11.51
N GLU A 22 -13.53 -2.91 -11.76
CA GLU A 22 -14.23 -4.19 -12.02
C GLU A 22 -15.12 -4.59 -10.83
N LEU A 23 -14.65 -4.35 -9.59
CA LEU A 23 -15.43 -4.46 -8.36
C LEU A 23 -15.73 -3.05 -7.87
N PRO A 24 -16.98 -2.57 -7.99
CA PRO A 24 -17.34 -1.25 -7.54
C PRO A 24 -17.06 -1.05 -6.05
N LEU A 25 -16.50 0.10 -5.72
CA LEU A 25 -16.30 0.51 -4.33
C LEU A 25 -17.68 0.72 -3.68
N THR A 26 -17.80 0.27 -2.44
CA THR A 26 -18.98 0.44 -1.61
C THR A 26 -18.68 1.35 -0.42
N LYS A 27 -19.71 1.86 0.23
CA LYS A 27 -19.55 2.61 1.48
C LYS A 27 -18.86 1.76 2.57
N GLU A 28 -19.09 0.45 2.57
CA GLU A 28 -18.47 -0.48 3.53
C GLU A 28 -16.97 -0.62 3.28
N SER A 29 -16.55 -0.72 2.00
CA SER A 29 -15.12 -0.77 1.64
C SER A 29 -14.41 0.54 1.98
N LEU A 30 -15.05 1.69 1.73
CA LEU A 30 -14.51 2.99 2.11
C LEU A 30 -14.47 3.18 3.63
N ARG A 31 -15.52 2.75 4.36
CA ARG A 31 -15.51 2.78 5.81
C ARG A 31 -14.38 1.92 6.40
N TRP A 32 -14.18 0.71 5.87
CA TRP A 32 -13.06 -0.11 6.26
C TRP A 32 -11.72 0.64 6.08
N TYR A 33 -11.55 1.30 4.96
CA TYR A 33 -10.27 1.90 4.59
C TYR A 33 -10.04 3.25 5.31
N TYR A 34 -11.09 4.08 5.44
CA TYR A 34 -10.96 5.43 5.96
C TYR A 34 -11.10 5.52 7.49
N GLU A 35 -11.85 4.59 8.12
CA GLU A 35 -12.15 4.69 9.55
C GLU A 35 -11.51 3.59 10.40
N ARG A 36 -11.30 2.38 9.84
CA ARG A 36 -10.91 1.20 10.63
C ARG A 36 -9.43 0.90 10.61
N ASN A 37 -8.60 1.79 10.07
CA ASN A 37 -7.15 1.63 10.11
C ASN A 37 -6.66 1.78 11.57
N PRO A 38 -5.91 0.80 12.12
CA PRO A 38 -5.39 0.85 13.48
C PRO A 38 -4.44 2.02 13.75
N VAL A 39 -3.80 2.59 12.72
CA VAL A 39 -2.91 3.74 12.87
C VAL A 39 -3.72 5.03 13.08
N GLY A 40 -4.89 5.13 12.48
CA GLY A 40 -5.77 6.30 12.61
C GLY A 40 -6.77 6.44 11.47
N THR A 41 -7.62 7.44 11.58
CA THR A 41 -8.62 7.77 10.55
C THR A 41 -7.97 8.50 9.39
N ALA A 42 -8.43 8.24 8.17
CA ALA A 42 -7.96 8.92 6.97
C ALA A 42 -8.24 10.44 7.00
N ALA A 43 -7.28 11.23 6.54
CA ALA A 43 -7.51 12.63 6.19
C ALA A 43 -8.11 12.70 4.79
N VAL A 44 -9.37 13.11 4.67
CA VAL A 44 -10.07 13.12 3.38
C VAL A 44 -10.44 14.54 3.00
N GLY A 45 -9.75 15.07 1.99
CA GLY A 45 -10.11 16.31 1.34
C GLY A 45 -11.19 16.09 0.27
N ASN A 46 -12.15 17.00 0.21
CA ASN A 46 -13.23 16.87 -0.75
C ASN A 46 -13.78 18.22 -1.22
N VAL A 47 -14.37 18.22 -2.41
CA VAL A 47 -15.12 19.35 -2.95
C VAL A 47 -16.51 18.84 -3.34
N GLU A 48 -17.51 19.53 -2.85
CA GLU A 48 -18.93 19.25 -3.18
C GLU A 48 -19.59 20.48 -3.81
N ASP A 49 -20.56 20.21 -4.66
CA ASP A 49 -21.48 21.19 -5.24
C ASP A 49 -22.83 20.55 -5.43
N ASP A 50 -23.88 21.24 -4.97
CA ASP A 50 -25.28 20.79 -5.03
C ASP A 50 -25.48 19.31 -4.61
N GLY A 51 -24.85 18.91 -3.51
CA GLY A 51 -24.93 17.54 -2.97
C GLY A 51 -24.15 16.48 -3.75
N ARG A 52 -23.43 16.85 -4.81
CA ARG A 52 -22.53 15.97 -5.56
C ARG A 52 -21.08 16.11 -5.11
N ARG A 53 -20.39 14.99 -5.00
CA ARG A 53 -18.94 14.95 -4.80
C ARG A 53 -18.23 15.24 -6.13
N LEU A 54 -17.51 16.36 -6.22
CA LEU A 54 -16.75 16.76 -7.42
C LEU A 54 -15.28 16.39 -7.33
N GLY A 55 -14.72 16.34 -6.13
CA GLY A 55 -13.35 15.95 -5.88
C GLY A 55 -13.22 15.16 -4.60
N ASN A 56 -12.29 14.20 -4.56
CA ASN A 56 -11.93 13.41 -3.39
C ASN A 56 -10.45 13.11 -3.42
N TYR A 57 -9.80 13.18 -2.25
CA TYR A 57 -8.44 12.70 -2.03
C TYR A 57 -8.31 12.22 -0.60
N ALA A 58 -7.92 10.96 -0.41
CA ALA A 58 -7.76 10.37 0.90
C ALA A 58 -6.29 10.12 1.20
N LEU A 59 -5.88 10.40 2.43
CA LEU A 59 -4.55 10.18 2.98
C LEU A 59 -4.69 9.21 4.13
N ILE A 60 -4.31 7.95 3.88
CA ILE A 60 -4.41 6.86 4.85
C ILE A 60 -3.19 6.91 5.76
N PRO A 61 -3.33 7.11 7.07
CA PRO A 61 -2.18 7.21 7.96
C PRO A 61 -1.41 5.90 8.02
N GLN A 62 -0.10 6.00 7.87
CA GLN A 62 0.83 4.90 8.05
C GLN A 62 2.03 5.35 8.88
N LYS A 63 2.39 4.54 9.87
CA LYS A 63 3.55 4.81 10.71
C LYS A 63 4.82 4.30 10.01
N PHE A 64 5.84 5.14 9.97
CA PHE A 64 7.18 4.80 9.51
C PHE A 64 8.15 4.92 10.67
N ILE A 65 9.16 4.06 10.69
CA ILE A 65 10.19 4.07 11.72
C ILE A 65 11.58 4.02 11.10
N SER A 66 12.51 4.80 11.67
CA SER A 66 13.93 4.76 11.31
C SER A 66 14.69 3.82 12.26
N PRO A 67 15.92 3.38 11.90
CA PRO A 67 16.79 2.59 12.78
C PRO A 67 17.18 3.31 14.09
N ARG A 68 17.02 4.64 14.14
CA ARG A 68 17.29 5.45 15.33
C ARG A 68 16.08 5.57 16.26
N GLY A 69 14.94 4.95 15.86
CA GLY A 69 13.68 5.04 16.60
C GLY A 69 12.90 6.32 16.32
N GLU A 70 13.26 7.08 15.28
CA GLU A 70 12.47 8.21 14.82
C GLU A 70 11.17 7.69 14.19
N GLU A 71 10.05 8.26 14.57
CA GLU A 71 8.73 7.87 14.08
C GLU A 71 8.14 8.99 13.24
N LEU A 72 7.53 8.63 12.09
CA LEU A 72 6.77 9.54 11.24
C LEU A 72 5.40 8.95 10.97
N ILE A 73 4.37 9.77 10.94
CA ILE A 73 3.06 9.43 10.41
C ILE A 73 2.91 10.06 9.04
N LEU A 74 3.00 9.25 8.00
CA LEU A 74 2.76 9.73 6.63
C LEU A 74 1.38 9.30 6.15
N GLY A 75 0.66 10.23 5.53
CA GLY A 75 -0.55 9.91 4.81
C GLY A 75 -0.22 9.24 3.49
N VAL A 76 -0.59 7.97 3.31
CA VAL A 76 -0.48 7.32 1.99
C VAL A 76 -1.62 7.78 1.11
N GLY A 77 -1.28 8.47 0.01
CA GLY A 77 -2.26 9.08 -0.89
C GLY A 77 -2.98 8.07 -1.76
N VAL A 78 -4.32 8.04 -1.67
CA VAL A 78 -5.21 7.15 -2.43
C VAL A 78 -6.46 7.91 -2.89
N ASP A 79 -7.23 7.33 -3.79
CA ASP A 79 -8.56 7.81 -4.18
C ASP A 79 -8.59 9.28 -4.66
N LEU A 80 -7.51 9.74 -5.32
CA LEU A 80 -7.46 11.08 -5.90
C LEU A 80 -8.26 11.12 -7.20
N ALA A 81 -9.46 11.65 -7.10
CA ALA A 81 -10.41 11.73 -8.22
C ALA A 81 -11.02 13.13 -8.35
N VAL A 82 -11.23 13.56 -9.59
CA VAL A 82 -12.01 14.76 -9.93
C VAL A 82 -13.02 14.38 -11.01
N SER A 83 -14.29 14.74 -10.76
CA SER A 83 -15.37 14.53 -11.71
C SER A 83 -15.01 15.10 -13.09
N PRO A 84 -15.22 14.36 -14.20
CA PRO A 84 -14.85 14.82 -15.53
C PRO A 84 -15.43 16.18 -15.91
N ASP A 85 -16.67 16.46 -15.54
CA ASP A 85 -17.38 17.71 -15.78
C ASP A 85 -16.92 18.90 -14.93
N ALA A 86 -16.17 18.64 -13.85
CA ALA A 86 -15.62 19.65 -12.96
C ALA A 86 -14.13 19.95 -13.20
N ARG A 87 -13.53 19.33 -14.22
CA ARG A 87 -12.12 19.57 -14.57
C ARG A 87 -11.92 20.99 -15.08
N GLY A 88 -10.76 21.58 -14.76
CA GLY A 88 -10.42 22.96 -15.13
C GLY A 88 -10.93 24.04 -14.16
N GLY A 89 -11.88 23.73 -13.27
CA GLY A 89 -12.46 24.67 -12.28
C GLY A 89 -11.71 24.75 -10.94
N GLY A 90 -10.45 24.38 -10.87
CA GLY A 90 -9.66 24.42 -9.63
C GLY A 90 -10.04 23.35 -8.58
N VAL A 91 -10.95 22.43 -8.92
CA VAL A 91 -11.41 21.37 -8.00
C VAL A 91 -10.26 20.50 -7.52
N PHE A 92 -9.35 20.11 -8.42
CA PHE A 92 -8.16 19.32 -8.07
C PHE A 92 -7.36 19.98 -6.94
N ARG A 93 -7.03 21.27 -7.10
CA ARG A 93 -6.22 22.01 -6.13
C ARG A 93 -6.94 22.11 -4.78
N ARG A 94 -8.20 22.53 -4.78
CA ARG A 94 -9.01 22.64 -3.55
C ARG A 94 -9.12 21.31 -2.82
N THR A 95 -9.33 20.20 -3.55
CA THR A 95 -9.39 18.84 -2.97
C THR A 95 -8.09 18.47 -2.28
N VAL A 96 -6.96 18.76 -2.93
CA VAL A 96 -5.63 18.45 -2.38
C VAL A 96 -5.32 19.33 -1.17
N GLU A 97 -5.58 20.64 -1.25
CA GLU A 97 -5.37 21.59 -0.14
C GLU A 97 -6.24 21.24 1.09
N ASP A 98 -7.49 20.84 0.90
CA ASP A 98 -8.37 20.37 1.99
C ASP A 98 -7.83 19.08 2.63
N SER A 99 -7.31 18.12 1.83
CA SER A 99 -6.71 16.91 2.39
C SER A 99 -5.44 17.20 3.20
N TYR A 100 -4.63 18.18 2.79
CA TYR A 100 -3.43 18.58 3.52
C TYR A 100 -3.79 19.22 4.86
N ALA A 101 -4.74 20.16 4.87
CA ALA A 101 -5.20 20.80 6.10
C ALA A 101 -5.67 19.76 7.12
N ARG A 102 -6.47 18.80 6.67
CA ARG A 102 -6.94 17.69 7.53
C ARG A 102 -5.83 16.76 8.00
N ALA A 103 -4.85 16.48 7.14
CA ALA A 103 -3.70 15.67 7.51
C ALA A 103 -2.87 16.32 8.61
N ILE A 104 -2.63 17.63 8.51
CA ILE A 104 -1.96 18.41 9.54
C ILE A 104 -2.75 18.38 10.85
N GLU A 105 -4.07 18.61 10.81
CA GLU A 105 -4.95 18.52 11.99
C GLU A 105 -4.90 17.15 12.67
N LEU A 106 -4.69 16.05 11.89
CA LEU A 106 -4.58 14.68 12.39
C LEU A 106 -3.14 14.31 12.78
N GLY A 107 -2.18 15.23 12.69
CA GLY A 107 -0.80 15.03 13.10
C GLY A 107 0.04 14.22 12.10
N HIS A 108 -0.27 14.29 10.81
CA HIS A 108 0.61 13.71 9.81
C HIS A 108 1.83 14.61 9.58
N ASP A 109 3.02 14.02 9.50
CA ASP A 109 4.28 14.73 9.21
C ASP A 109 4.42 15.06 7.72
N GLY A 110 3.76 14.29 6.87
CA GLY A 110 3.80 14.45 5.42
C GLY A 110 2.92 13.45 4.68
N ILE A 111 3.14 13.36 3.38
CA ILE A 111 2.37 12.48 2.48
C ILE A 111 3.33 11.67 1.60
N LEU A 112 3.12 10.37 1.51
CA LEU A 112 3.77 9.49 0.56
C LEU A 112 2.76 9.08 -0.52
N GLY A 113 3.06 9.36 -1.78
CA GLY A 113 2.23 8.98 -2.91
C GLY A 113 2.87 7.91 -3.76
N VAL A 114 2.07 6.96 -4.26
CA VAL A 114 2.44 6.06 -5.36
C VAL A 114 1.63 6.49 -6.58
N ALA A 115 2.19 7.42 -7.32
CA ALA A 115 1.49 8.15 -8.36
C ALA A 115 1.56 7.42 -9.72
N ASN A 116 0.48 7.53 -10.50
CA ASN A 116 0.43 7.05 -11.87
C ASN A 116 1.01 8.10 -12.86
N ALA A 117 1.08 7.74 -14.15
CA ALA A 117 1.62 8.60 -15.20
C ALA A 117 0.90 9.96 -15.34
N ASN A 118 -0.36 10.05 -14.93
CA ASN A 118 -1.15 11.29 -15.03
C ASN A 118 -0.97 12.20 -13.81
N SER A 119 -0.82 11.63 -12.62
CA SER A 119 -0.73 12.38 -11.37
C SER A 119 0.70 12.76 -11.00
N ALA A 120 1.69 11.90 -11.23
CA ALA A 120 3.07 12.16 -10.84
C ALA A 120 3.64 13.50 -11.38
N PRO A 121 3.51 13.84 -12.67
CA PRO A 121 4.01 15.12 -13.17
C PRO A 121 3.36 16.33 -12.49
N ARG A 122 2.05 16.27 -12.23
CA ARG A 122 1.32 17.35 -11.58
C ARG A 122 1.73 17.52 -10.11
N MET A 123 1.92 16.41 -9.38
CA MET A 123 2.39 16.46 -8.00
C MET A 123 3.76 17.11 -7.91
N VAL A 124 4.69 16.73 -8.77
CA VAL A 124 6.05 17.29 -8.77
C VAL A 124 6.07 18.73 -9.27
N SER A 125 5.53 19.01 -10.48
CA SER A 125 5.69 20.32 -11.13
C SER A 125 4.74 21.39 -10.60
N THR A 126 3.54 21.03 -10.12
CA THR A 126 2.50 21.98 -9.72
C THR A 126 2.37 22.09 -8.21
N LEU A 127 2.54 21.01 -7.49
CA LEU A 127 2.37 20.95 -6.03
C LEU A 127 3.70 20.91 -5.27
N GLY A 128 4.84 20.89 -5.98
CA GLY A 128 6.16 20.94 -5.35
C GLY A 128 6.59 19.69 -4.60
N TRP A 129 5.98 18.53 -4.92
CA TRP A 129 6.37 17.26 -4.29
C TRP A 129 7.74 16.82 -4.78
N ARG A 130 8.50 16.19 -3.89
CA ARG A 130 9.76 15.55 -4.24
C ARG A 130 9.51 14.19 -4.88
N ALA A 131 10.10 13.92 -6.03
CA ALA A 131 10.17 12.58 -6.59
C ALA A 131 11.21 11.74 -5.82
N LEU A 132 10.83 10.52 -5.43
CA LEU A 132 11.75 9.54 -4.85
C LEU A 132 12.27 8.58 -5.93
N GLU A 133 13.35 7.85 -5.60
CA GLU A 133 13.86 6.82 -6.50
C GLU A 133 12.81 5.72 -6.72
N PRO A 134 12.64 5.27 -7.98
CA PRO A 134 11.74 4.18 -8.29
C PRO A 134 12.15 2.88 -7.60
N LEU A 135 11.17 2.12 -7.13
CA LEU A 135 11.42 0.80 -6.59
C LEU A 135 11.44 -0.25 -7.71
N PRO A 136 12.31 -1.27 -7.59
CA PRO A 136 12.45 -2.29 -8.62
C PRO A 136 11.21 -3.17 -8.72
N VAL A 137 10.86 -3.56 -9.95
CA VAL A 137 9.92 -4.66 -10.23
C VAL A 137 10.72 -5.84 -10.74
N THR A 138 10.48 -6.99 -10.15
CA THR A 138 11.16 -8.24 -10.50
C THR A 138 10.15 -9.32 -10.83
N LEU A 139 10.30 -9.92 -12.01
CA LEU A 139 9.63 -11.17 -12.34
C LEU A 139 10.50 -12.32 -11.83
N CYS A 140 10.01 -13.01 -10.81
CA CYS A 140 10.71 -14.10 -10.16
C CYS A 140 10.23 -15.44 -10.73
N PRO A 141 11.09 -16.19 -11.44
CA PRO A 141 10.78 -17.57 -11.78
C PRO A 141 10.75 -18.40 -10.49
N PRO A 142 9.91 -19.44 -10.41
CA PRO A 142 9.79 -20.28 -9.22
C PRO A 142 10.95 -21.27 -9.11
N LEU A 143 12.17 -20.75 -9.00
CA LEU A 143 13.41 -21.51 -8.88
C LEU A 143 13.66 -21.89 -7.43
N GLY A 144 13.25 -23.08 -7.03
CA GLY A 144 13.45 -23.57 -5.67
C GLY A 144 12.46 -24.66 -5.30
N THR A 145 12.72 -25.34 -4.19
CA THR A 145 11.84 -26.40 -3.69
C THR A 145 10.53 -25.89 -3.11
N GLY A 146 10.46 -24.57 -2.78
CA GLY A 146 9.29 -23.95 -2.17
C GLY A 146 8.87 -24.56 -0.83
N GLY A 147 9.81 -25.15 -0.10
CA GLY A 147 9.56 -25.77 1.20
C GLY A 147 9.72 -24.79 2.36
N GLY A 148 9.30 -25.24 3.56
CA GLY A 148 9.52 -24.49 4.81
C GLY A 148 8.48 -23.40 5.12
N PHE A 149 7.41 -23.30 4.33
CA PHE A 149 6.27 -22.41 4.62
C PHE A 149 4.99 -23.21 4.84
N THR A 150 4.29 -22.87 5.91
CA THR A 150 2.88 -23.21 6.10
C THR A 150 2.04 -22.12 5.46
N VAL A 151 0.95 -22.47 4.79
CA VAL A 151 0.14 -21.53 4.01
C VAL A 151 -1.31 -21.57 4.48
N SER A 152 -1.90 -20.41 4.68
CA SER A 152 -3.34 -20.24 4.97
C SER A 152 -3.93 -19.15 4.09
N GLU A 153 -5.18 -19.30 3.67
CA GLU A 153 -5.95 -18.21 3.09
C GLU A 153 -6.42 -17.28 4.21
N ALA A 154 -6.37 -15.97 3.98
CA ALA A 154 -6.82 -14.95 4.91
C ALA A 154 -8.36 -14.82 4.86
N THR A 155 -9.07 -15.85 5.25
CA THR A 155 -10.53 -15.84 5.36
C THR A 155 -10.98 -15.02 6.58
N PRO A 156 -12.23 -14.52 6.63
CA PRO A 156 -12.76 -13.83 7.82
C PRO A 156 -12.61 -14.66 9.10
N ASP A 157 -12.91 -15.94 9.06
CA ASP A 157 -12.77 -16.84 10.22
C ASP A 157 -11.31 -16.97 10.69
N PHE A 158 -10.38 -17.08 9.74
CA PHE A 158 -8.95 -17.11 10.05
C PHE A 158 -8.48 -15.79 10.69
N LEU A 159 -8.90 -14.66 10.13
CA LEU A 159 -8.50 -13.34 10.62
C LEU A 159 -9.10 -13.00 12.00
N MET A 160 -10.33 -13.42 12.27
CA MET A 160 -11.02 -13.14 13.54
C MET A 160 -10.70 -14.13 14.66
N GLY A 161 -10.16 -15.31 14.30
CA GLY A 161 -9.83 -16.35 15.26
C GLY A 161 -8.48 -16.10 15.97
N ASP A 162 -8.29 -16.79 17.09
CA ASP A 162 -7.03 -16.78 17.86
C ASP A 162 -5.87 -17.36 17.04
N VAL A 163 -6.19 -18.25 16.10
CA VAL A 163 -5.24 -18.90 15.20
C VAL A 163 -4.41 -17.91 14.39
N PHE A 164 -4.95 -16.72 14.04
CA PHE A 164 -4.19 -15.72 13.30
C PHE A 164 -2.92 -15.28 14.04
N GLY A 165 -3.06 -14.90 15.32
CA GLY A 165 -1.92 -14.48 16.15
C GLY A 165 -0.89 -15.60 16.37
N GLU A 166 -1.35 -16.82 16.60
CA GLU A 166 -0.47 -18.00 16.72
C GLU A 166 0.27 -18.26 15.40
N PHE A 167 -0.42 -18.10 14.27
CA PHE A 167 0.14 -18.37 12.94
C PHE A 167 1.18 -17.33 12.51
N VAL A 168 0.89 -16.02 12.66
CA VAL A 168 1.79 -14.95 12.20
C VAL A 168 2.80 -14.51 13.27
N GLY A 169 2.52 -14.76 14.56
CA GLY A 169 3.32 -14.30 15.68
C GLY A 169 2.76 -13.01 16.32
N THR A 170 3.36 -12.61 17.44
CA THR A 170 2.90 -11.47 18.26
C THR A 170 3.51 -10.14 17.88
N SER A 171 4.57 -10.13 17.08
CA SER A 171 5.27 -8.92 16.62
C SER A 171 6.06 -9.21 15.35
N PHE A 172 6.40 -8.15 14.61
CA PHE A 172 7.32 -8.18 13.48
C PHE A 172 8.57 -7.36 13.79
N MET A 173 9.67 -7.73 13.13
CA MET A 173 10.93 -7.00 13.24
C MET A 173 10.90 -5.79 12.32
N ASP A 174 11.26 -4.62 12.84
CA ASP A 174 11.51 -3.46 12.00
C ASP A 174 12.87 -3.58 11.29
N PRO A 175 12.96 -3.12 10.03
CA PRO A 175 14.21 -3.08 9.30
C PRO A 175 15.23 -2.16 10.01
N LEU A 176 16.37 -2.70 10.41
CA LEU A 176 17.48 -1.92 10.99
C LEU A 176 18.52 -1.55 9.91
N THR A 177 18.04 -1.08 8.76
CA THR A 177 18.85 -0.52 7.67
C THR A 177 18.66 0.99 7.64
N ALA A 178 19.59 1.73 7.03
CA ALA A 178 19.44 3.18 6.88
C ALA A 178 18.11 3.52 6.20
N GLY A 179 17.51 4.65 6.58
CA GLY A 179 16.23 5.11 6.06
C GLY A 179 15.02 4.63 6.86
N PHE A 180 13.84 4.98 6.37
CA PHE A 180 12.56 4.69 7.00
C PHE A 180 11.90 3.44 6.40
N ALA A 181 11.14 2.73 7.21
CA ALA A 181 10.30 1.62 6.77
C ALA A 181 8.91 1.71 7.40
N PRO A 182 7.86 1.24 6.72
CA PRO A 182 6.55 1.09 7.33
C PRO A 182 6.61 0.16 8.55
N HIS A 183 6.09 0.64 9.67
CA HIS A 183 6.00 -0.15 10.90
C HIS A 183 4.77 -1.05 10.85
N TRP A 184 4.98 -2.35 10.81
CA TRP A 184 3.92 -3.34 10.76
C TRP A 184 3.71 -4.02 12.10
N THR A 185 2.44 -4.14 12.48
CA THR A 185 1.99 -4.94 13.64
C THR A 185 1.06 -6.05 13.16
N PRO A 186 0.88 -7.14 13.92
CA PRO A 186 -0.12 -8.16 13.61
C PRO A 186 -1.54 -7.59 13.48
N GLU A 187 -1.88 -6.56 14.26
CA GLU A 187 -3.16 -5.88 14.19
C GLU A 187 -3.33 -5.12 12.86
N LEU A 188 -2.31 -4.36 12.46
CA LEU A 188 -2.30 -3.65 11.16
C LEU A 188 -2.38 -4.65 10.00
N LEU A 189 -1.67 -5.78 10.09
CA LEU A 189 -1.73 -6.83 9.10
C LEU A 189 -3.13 -7.46 9.03
N ARG A 190 -3.73 -7.78 10.18
CA ARG A 190 -5.11 -8.31 10.26
C ARG A 190 -6.10 -7.38 9.58
N TRP A 191 -6.06 -6.09 9.91
CA TRP A 191 -6.90 -5.07 9.28
C TRP A 191 -6.67 -5.04 7.76
N ARG A 192 -5.42 -5.00 7.32
CA ARG A 192 -5.09 -4.88 5.89
C ARG A 192 -5.56 -6.09 5.09
N LEU A 193 -5.45 -7.29 5.64
CA LEU A 193 -5.90 -8.53 5.01
C LEU A 193 -7.43 -8.71 5.03
N ALA A 194 -8.15 -7.96 5.89
CA ALA A 194 -9.61 -7.95 5.94
C ALA A 194 -10.25 -7.02 4.88
N ARG A 195 -9.49 -6.56 3.88
CA ARG A 195 -9.99 -5.70 2.79
C ARG A 195 -11.16 -6.36 2.06
N PRO A 196 -12.35 -5.70 2.01
CA PRO A 196 -13.52 -6.25 1.33
C PRO A 196 -13.27 -6.47 -0.17
N GLY A 197 -13.67 -7.63 -0.68
CA GLY A 197 -13.56 -7.96 -2.10
C GLY A 197 -12.20 -8.50 -2.55
N PHE A 198 -11.21 -8.58 -1.67
CA PHE A 198 -9.86 -9.05 -1.99
C PHE A 198 -9.56 -10.38 -1.31
N ARG A 199 -8.66 -11.16 -1.91
CA ARG A 199 -8.23 -12.46 -1.38
C ARG A 199 -6.73 -12.47 -1.23
N TYR A 200 -6.27 -12.86 -0.03
CA TYR A 200 -4.86 -12.92 0.32
C TYR A 200 -4.50 -14.30 0.87
N TRP A 201 -3.23 -14.66 0.71
CA TRP A 201 -2.64 -15.85 1.32
C TRP A 201 -1.47 -15.43 2.20
N VAL A 202 -1.41 -16.05 3.37
CA VAL A 202 -0.36 -15.84 4.36
C VAL A 202 0.53 -17.07 4.37
N HIS A 203 1.79 -16.88 4.08
CA HIS A 203 2.82 -17.92 4.09
C HIS A 203 3.73 -17.67 5.27
N VAL A 204 3.87 -18.65 6.17
CA VAL A 204 4.65 -18.51 7.40
C VAL A 204 5.74 -19.53 7.45
N SER A 205 6.97 -19.08 7.72
CA SER A 205 8.11 -19.90 8.10
C SER A 205 8.55 -19.57 9.53
N THR A 206 9.64 -20.18 10.00
CA THR A 206 10.24 -19.82 11.29
C THR A 206 10.70 -18.38 11.37
N GLU A 207 11.10 -17.78 10.26
CA GLU A 207 11.70 -16.45 10.18
C GLU A 207 10.77 -15.41 9.58
N LEU A 208 9.95 -15.78 8.57
CA LEU A 208 9.19 -14.85 7.75
C LEU A 208 7.68 -15.11 7.77
N VAL A 209 6.95 -14.01 7.59
CA VAL A 209 5.57 -13.98 7.10
C VAL A 209 5.58 -13.31 5.74
N VAL A 210 5.05 -14.00 4.71
CA VAL A 210 4.92 -13.45 3.37
C VAL A 210 3.46 -13.39 2.99
N ILE A 211 3.01 -12.25 2.51
CA ILE A 211 1.64 -12.05 2.01
C ILE A 211 1.66 -12.09 0.50
N SER A 212 0.71 -12.83 -0.07
CA SER A 212 0.59 -12.94 -1.52
C SER A 212 -0.85 -12.88 -1.99
N THR A 213 -1.01 -12.58 -3.27
CA THR A 213 -2.26 -12.69 -4.01
C THR A 213 -2.00 -13.19 -5.42
N ARG A 214 -3.06 -13.32 -6.22
CA ARG A 214 -2.99 -13.66 -7.64
C ARG A 214 -3.54 -12.51 -8.47
N THR A 215 -2.87 -12.23 -9.59
CA THR A 215 -3.34 -11.27 -10.60
C THR A 215 -3.25 -11.86 -12.00
N GLN A 216 -3.80 -11.15 -12.98
CA GLN A 216 -3.63 -11.45 -14.40
C GLN A 216 -3.09 -10.21 -15.12
N VAL A 217 -2.12 -10.43 -15.99
CA VAL A 217 -1.58 -9.39 -16.87
C VAL A 217 -1.67 -9.90 -18.30
N SER A 218 -2.47 -9.25 -19.13
CA SER A 218 -2.73 -9.67 -20.53
C SER A 218 -3.15 -11.14 -20.63
N GLY A 219 -4.01 -11.60 -19.72
CA GLY A 219 -4.52 -12.97 -19.68
C GLY A 219 -3.57 -14.01 -19.07
N VAL A 220 -2.33 -13.65 -18.75
CA VAL A 220 -1.37 -14.54 -18.10
C VAL A 220 -1.49 -14.39 -16.58
N PRO A 221 -1.65 -15.50 -15.83
CA PRO A 221 -1.74 -15.44 -14.37
C PRO A 221 -0.35 -15.30 -13.75
N PHE A 222 -0.27 -14.43 -12.71
CA PHE A 222 0.92 -14.25 -11.89
C PHE A 222 0.56 -14.36 -10.40
N GLY A 223 1.46 -15.00 -9.63
CA GLY A 223 1.50 -14.78 -8.19
C GLY A 223 2.11 -13.42 -7.90
N VAL A 224 1.65 -12.75 -6.87
CA VAL A 224 2.21 -11.45 -6.45
C VAL A 224 2.65 -11.56 -5.00
N VAL A 225 3.91 -11.27 -4.72
CA VAL A 225 4.36 -11.02 -3.35
C VAL A 225 3.97 -9.58 -3.00
N LEU A 226 3.11 -9.44 -2.00
CA LEU A 226 2.61 -8.15 -1.54
C LEU A 226 3.44 -7.57 -0.41
N LYS A 227 3.90 -8.43 0.52
CA LYS A 227 4.69 -8.02 1.69
C LYS A 227 5.53 -9.15 2.22
N THR A 228 6.72 -8.80 2.70
CA THR A 228 7.63 -9.69 3.40
C THR A 228 7.96 -9.10 4.77
N LEU A 229 7.52 -9.77 5.83
CA LEU A 229 7.71 -9.39 7.22
C LEU A 229 8.61 -10.41 7.93
N ALA A 230 9.46 -9.97 8.83
CA ALA A 230 10.28 -10.87 9.64
C ALA A 230 9.66 -11.07 11.03
N ARG A 231 9.48 -12.32 11.44
CA ARG A 231 9.12 -12.72 12.80
C ARG A 231 10.35 -12.76 13.71
N ARG A 232 11.46 -13.14 13.11
CA ARG A 232 12.80 -13.15 13.74
C ARG A 232 13.78 -12.60 12.71
N ARG A 233 14.86 -12.01 13.20
CA ARG A 233 15.92 -11.54 12.31
C ARG A 233 16.61 -12.75 11.68
N PRO A 234 16.52 -12.93 10.35
CA PRO A 234 17.28 -13.98 9.68
C PRO A 234 18.76 -13.65 9.72
N SER A 235 19.62 -14.66 9.84
CA SER A 235 21.08 -14.51 9.80
C SER A 235 21.57 -13.98 8.46
N SER A 236 20.81 -14.24 7.40
CA SER A 236 21.00 -13.68 6.05
C SER A 236 19.62 -13.57 5.37
N PRO A 237 19.46 -12.65 4.39
CA PRO A 237 18.19 -12.55 3.66
C PRO A 237 17.80 -13.88 3.04
N VAL A 238 16.53 -14.28 3.26
CA VAL A 238 15.99 -15.53 2.73
C VAL A 238 16.01 -15.53 1.20
N SER A 239 16.15 -16.70 0.59
CA SER A 239 16.10 -16.81 -0.86
C SER A 239 14.73 -16.42 -1.41
N GLY A 240 14.67 -15.33 -2.19
CA GLY A 240 13.46 -14.91 -2.89
C GLY A 240 12.97 -15.94 -3.90
N GLY A 241 13.84 -16.80 -4.44
CA GLY A 241 13.45 -17.93 -5.29
C GLY A 241 12.64 -19.00 -4.53
N GLN A 242 12.97 -19.25 -3.25
CA GLN A 242 12.20 -20.13 -2.38
C GLN A 242 10.80 -19.54 -2.08
N VAL A 243 10.73 -18.26 -1.78
CA VAL A 243 9.46 -17.54 -1.60
C VAL A 243 8.63 -17.59 -2.88
N ALA A 244 9.24 -17.25 -4.03
CA ALA A 244 8.56 -17.27 -5.33
C ALA A 244 8.04 -18.69 -5.68
N ALA A 245 8.81 -19.75 -5.42
CA ALA A 245 8.37 -21.11 -5.65
C ALA A 245 7.16 -21.50 -4.78
N THR A 246 7.11 -21.03 -3.53
CA THR A 246 5.97 -21.26 -2.63
C THR A 246 4.73 -20.49 -3.13
N VAL A 247 4.88 -19.22 -3.45
CA VAL A 247 3.78 -18.36 -3.96
C VAL A 247 3.25 -18.89 -5.30
N ALA A 248 4.15 -19.21 -6.24
CA ALA A 248 3.77 -19.77 -7.54
C ALA A 248 2.96 -21.08 -7.42
N ARG A 249 3.36 -21.97 -6.50
CA ARG A 249 2.64 -23.20 -6.22
C ARG A 249 1.26 -22.96 -5.62
N THR A 250 1.16 -22.05 -4.64
CA THR A 250 -0.11 -21.68 -3.99
C THR A 250 -1.10 -21.15 -5.01
N HIS A 251 -0.66 -20.27 -5.90
CA HIS A 251 -1.52 -19.61 -6.88
C HIS A 251 -1.60 -20.35 -8.23
N ARG A 252 -0.82 -21.44 -8.42
CA ARG A 252 -0.72 -22.19 -9.68
C ARG A 252 -0.35 -21.27 -10.84
N THR A 253 0.72 -20.49 -10.68
CA THR A 253 1.18 -19.51 -11.66
C THR A 253 2.60 -19.83 -12.13
N PRO A 254 2.95 -19.52 -13.39
CA PRO A 254 4.28 -19.80 -13.93
C PRO A 254 5.35 -18.84 -13.38
N MET A 255 4.96 -17.65 -12.93
CA MET A 255 5.84 -16.58 -12.51
C MET A 255 5.25 -15.84 -11.32
N VAL A 256 6.13 -15.15 -10.57
CA VAL A 256 5.75 -14.33 -9.43
C VAL A 256 6.28 -12.90 -9.65
N ILE A 257 5.44 -11.91 -9.38
CA ILE A 257 5.81 -10.50 -9.39
C ILE A 257 6.17 -10.07 -7.97
N HIS A 258 7.29 -9.39 -7.83
CA HIS A 258 7.65 -8.63 -6.64
C HIS A 258 7.95 -7.19 -7.07
N TRP A 259 7.34 -6.21 -6.41
CA TRP A 259 7.70 -4.80 -6.52
C TRP A 259 8.06 -4.28 -5.15
N GLY A 260 9.15 -3.54 -5.11
CA GLY A 260 9.56 -2.92 -3.88
C GLY A 260 10.93 -3.34 -3.40
N ARG A 261 11.20 -3.03 -2.15
CA ARG A 261 12.45 -3.30 -1.44
C ARG A 261 12.15 -3.87 -0.07
N THR A 262 12.82 -4.96 0.29
CA THR A 262 12.78 -5.56 1.62
C THR A 262 14.17 -6.08 2.01
N PRO A 263 14.62 -5.92 3.26
CA PRO A 263 15.89 -6.49 3.72
C PRO A 263 15.78 -7.98 4.06
N TRP A 264 14.55 -8.52 4.16
CA TRP A 264 14.30 -9.86 4.70
C TRP A 264 14.42 -10.99 3.68
N ALA A 265 14.21 -10.66 2.40
CA ALA A 265 14.32 -11.63 1.31
C ALA A 265 15.03 -11.00 0.11
N ARG A 266 15.80 -11.82 -0.60
CA ARG A 266 16.53 -11.37 -1.81
C ARG A 266 15.81 -11.92 -3.05
N TYR A 267 14.93 -11.11 -3.63
CA TYR A 267 14.26 -11.43 -4.87
C TYR A 267 15.19 -11.24 -6.07
N ARG A 268 15.42 -12.33 -6.82
CA ARG A 268 16.23 -12.34 -8.04
C ARG A 268 15.39 -12.85 -9.19
N GLY A 269 15.49 -12.20 -10.34
CA GLY A 269 14.71 -12.54 -11.52
C GLY A 269 14.95 -11.58 -12.67
N ILE A 270 13.96 -11.45 -13.52
CA ILE A 270 14.01 -10.55 -14.68
C ILE A 270 13.50 -9.18 -14.24
N PRO A 271 14.33 -8.13 -14.26
CA PRO A 271 13.87 -6.79 -13.93
C PRO A 271 12.91 -6.28 -15.02
N LEU A 272 11.79 -5.68 -14.60
CA LEU A 272 10.87 -5.00 -15.51
C LEU A 272 11.19 -3.50 -15.51
N PRO A 273 11.52 -2.93 -16.66
CA PRO A 273 11.67 -1.49 -16.78
C PRO A 273 10.31 -0.79 -16.57
N GLN A 274 10.31 0.38 -15.94
CA GLN A 274 9.09 1.17 -15.71
C GLN A 274 8.27 1.42 -16.98
N SER A 275 8.93 1.60 -18.12
CA SER A 275 8.27 1.81 -19.40
C SER A 275 7.40 0.62 -19.89
N ARG A 276 7.56 -0.55 -19.31
CA ARG A 276 6.76 -1.75 -19.60
C ARG A 276 5.73 -2.09 -18.53
N MET A 277 5.60 -1.26 -17.52
CA MET A 277 4.62 -1.44 -16.46
C MET A 277 3.28 -0.80 -16.84
N PRO A 278 2.15 -1.38 -16.43
CA PRO A 278 0.83 -0.78 -16.64
C PRO A 278 0.70 0.60 -15.97
N SER A 279 1.41 0.80 -14.87
CA SER A 279 1.56 2.08 -14.18
C SER A 279 3.02 2.25 -13.76
N PRO A 280 3.60 3.47 -13.85
CA PRO A 280 4.99 3.72 -13.49
C PRO A 280 5.27 3.56 -11.99
N LEU A 281 4.24 3.52 -11.13
CA LEU A 281 4.37 3.43 -9.66
C LEU A 281 5.41 4.43 -9.13
N SER A 282 5.27 5.70 -9.55
CA SER A 282 6.19 6.76 -9.18
C SER A 282 6.01 7.15 -7.73
N LEU A 283 7.06 7.01 -6.94
CA LEU A 283 7.05 7.45 -5.55
C LEU A 283 7.26 8.96 -5.48
N VAL A 284 6.40 9.63 -4.73
CA VAL A 284 6.45 11.08 -4.50
C VAL A 284 6.20 11.38 -3.01
N LEU A 285 6.92 12.35 -2.48
CA LEU A 285 6.87 12.74 -1.08
C LEU A 285 6.55 14.23 -0.95
N HIS A 286 5.69 14.56 0.02
CA HIS A 286 5.40 15.94 0.42
C HIS A 286 5.50 16.05 1.93
N ARG A 287 6.20 17.08 2.42
CA ARG A 287 6.30 17.38 3.85
C ARG A 287 5.24 18.40 4.26
N HIS A 288 4.76 18.29 5.48
CA HIS A 288 3.86 19.28 6.07
C HIS A 288 4.59 20.29 6.96
N HIS A 289 5.69 19.90 7.59
CA HIS A 289 6.43 20.70 8.55
C HIS A 289 7.90 20.82 8.17
N ASP A 290 8.53 21.93 8.51
CA ASP A 290 9.96 22.15 8.23
C ASP A 290 10.88 21.27 9.05
N ASP A 291 10.42 20.77 10.20
CA ASP A 291 11.17 19.83 11.05
C ASP A 291 11.38 18.46 10.38
N PHE A 292 10.51 18.10 9.45
CA PHE A 292 10.69 16.92 8.63
C PHE A 292 11.60 17.24 7.43
N ASN A 293 12.88 16.89 7.53
CA ASN A 293 13.79 17.04 6.41
C ASN A 293 13.57 15.96 5.35
N GLU A 294 12.79 16.29 4.33
CA GLU A 294 12.49 15.35 3.24
C GLU A 294 13.75 14.90 2.45
N GLN A 295 14.86 15.66 2.51
CA GLN A 295 16.10 15.29 1.83
C GLN A 295 16.74 14.05 2.47
N ASP A 296 16.56 13.85 3.77
CA ASP A 296 17.08 12.73 4.52
C ASP A 296 16.14 11.52 4.51
N PHE A 297 14.94 11.67 3.91
CA PHE A 297 13.98 10.58 3.82
C PHE A 297 14.35 9.62 2.69
N GLU A 298 14.68 8.40 3.06
CA GLU A 298 14.88 7.27 2.16
C GLU A 298 14.01 6.09 2.63
N LEU A 299 13.45 5.33 1.69
CA LEU A 299 12.74 4.11 1.99
C LEU A 299 13.68 2.91 2.03
N SER A 300 13.89 2.33 3.20
CA SER A 300 14.68 1.11 3.38
C SER A 300 13.88 -0.17 3.06
N ALA A 301 12.57 -0.12 3.24
CA ALA A 301 11.63 -1.16 2.86
C ALA A 301 10.31 -0.52 2.42
N PHE A 302 9.77 -0.99 1.31
CA PHE A 302 8.43 -0.62 0.84
C PHE A 302 8.03 -1.61 -0.26
N GLU A 303 6.82 -2.16 -0.16
CA GLU A 303 6.31 -3.21 -1.05
C GLU A 303 4.82 -2.93 -1.38
N PHE A 304 4.22 -3.72 -2.24
CA PHE A 304 2.83 -3.53 -2.71
C PHE A 304 1.79 -3.35 -1.60
N LEU A 305 1.91 -4.04 -0.47
CA LEU A 305 0.93 -3.96 0.62
C LEU A 305 1.02 -2.64 1.40
N ASP A 306 2.11 -1.89 1.25
CA ASP A 306 2.32 -0.59 1.92
C ASP A 306 1.50 0.54 1.28
N PHE A 307 0.85 0.28 0.15
CA PHE A 307 -0.10 1.20 -0.47
C PHE A 307 -1.29 0.44 -1.09
N ASP A 308 -2.19 1.14 -1.79
CA ASP A 308 -3.44 0.57 -2.30
C ASP A 308 -3.30 -0.09 -3.68
N ALA A 309 -2.34 -1.02 -3.83
CA ALA A 309 -2.13 -1.71 -5.10
C ALA A 309 -3.07 -2.91 -5.31
N TYR A 310 -3.43 -3.59 -4.21
CA TYR A 310 -4.20 -4.83 -4.20
C TYR A 310 -5.08 -4.90 -2.97
#